data_f3ae99ffe1ab7889ec6fd4b71b406868
#
_entry.id   f3ae99ffe1ab7889ec6fd4b71b406868
#
_cell.length_a   1.000
_cell.length_b   1.000
_cell.length_c   1.000
_cell.angle_alpha   90.00
_cell.angle_beta   90.00
_cell.angle_gamma   90.00
#
_symmetry.space_group_name_H-M   'P 1'
#
loop_
_entity.id
_entity.type
_entity.pdbx_description
1 polymer ?
#
loop_
_entity_poly.entity_id
_entity_poly.type
_entity_poly.pdbx_seq_one_letter_code
_entity_poly.pdbx_strand_id
1 'polypeptide(L)'
;MRLPVPPHFSFESTVESHGWYLLAPIRWDRKTRVLRRPEAVGADVFDLEISFKRGALEVKGSPDSPALRRRVTRMFQLAVDTSEFITIAAQSDAHRWVVDAKFGRLLCGSTLFEDVVKIITTTNTTWNQTKRMVSLIVEKCGRRSRAGFAAFPSAADVARFSVDELKEDCRLGYRAKSIHLLATSLASGAIDLDAITDPSQTTDGLFSSYKTLPGIGPYGAAHLLAMDGRHDFIAVDTEFRRFVRETYHGGRRIADKTMLRRYAKWGRWKYLAYWSELWRSVAEGLQPLGRP
;
A
#
# COMPACT_ATOMS: atom_id res chain seq x y z
N MET A 1 0.98 -15.91 -16.99
CA MET A 1 -0.44 -15.51 -17.11
C MET A 1 -0.58 -14.10 -17.66
N ARG A 2 -1.76 -13.75 -18.16
CA ARG A 2 -2.05 -12.42 -18.68
C ARG A 2 -3.33 -11.89 -18.03
N LEU A 3 -3.30 -10.63 -17.54
CA LEU A 3 -4.45 -9.98 -16.91
C LEU A 3 -4.82 -8.70 -17.68
N PRO A 4 -6.08 -8.56 -18.11
CA PRO A 4 -6.55 -7.31 -18.69
C PRO A 4 -6.48 -6.20 -17.64
N VAL A 5 -6.29 -4.97 -18.09
CA VAL A 5 -6.25 -3.79 -17.23
C VAL A 5 -7.48 -2.91 -17.50
N PRO A 6 -7.97 -2.19 -16.48
CA PRO A 6 -9.10 -1.29 -16.65
C PRO A 6 -8.71 -0.04 -17.44
N PRO A 7 -9.69 0.77 -17.89
CA PRO A 7 -9.44 2.10 -18.45
C PRO A 7 -8.60 2.95 -17.50
N HIS A 8 -7.86 3.91 -18.06
CA HIS A 8 -7.00 4.81 -17.29
C HIS A 8 -5.97 4.10 -16.40
N PHE A 9 -5.48 2.93 -16.83
CA PHE A 9 -4.40 2.23 -16.14
C PHE A 9 -3.04 2.68 -16.69
N SER A 10 -2.12 2.98 -15.78
CA SER A 10 -0.68 3.15 -16.08
C SER A 10 0.12 2.26 -15.13
N PHE A 11 0.93 1.39 -15.70
CA PHE A 11 1.75 0.46 -14.92
C PHE A 11 2.77 1.20 -14.06
N GLU A 12 3.51 2.12 -14.68
CA GLU A 12 4.53 2.92 -14.01
C GLU A 12 3.93 3.81 -12.93
N SER A 13 2.85 4.55 -13.24
CA SER A 13 2.18 5.41 -12.27
C SER A 13 1.62 4.62 -11.08
N THR A 14 1.14 3.38 -11.32
CA THR A 14 0.67 2.50 -10.24
C THR A 14 1.83 1.98 -9.40
N VAL A 15 2.90 1.49 -10.03
CA VAL A 15 4.08 0.98 -9.30
C VAL A 15 4.69 2.08 -8.45
N GLU A 16 4.87 3.26 -9.00
CA GLU A 16 5.53 4.39 -8.33
C GLU A 16 4.54 5.31 -7.61
N SER A 17 3.30 4.89 -7.39
CA SER A 17 2.24 5.71 -6.76
C SER A 17 2.54 6.16 -5.34
N HIS A 18 3.37 5.42 -4.64
CA HIS A 18 3.88 5.71 -3.28
C HIS A 18 5.06 4.79 -2.97
N GLY A 19 5.61 4.89 -1.75
CA GLY A 19 6.87 4.23 -1.39
C GLY A 19 6.87 2.69 -1.33
N TRP A 20 5.76 1.98 -1.52
CA TRP A 20 5.72 0.51 -1.42
C TRP A 20 6.66 -0.21 -2.39
N TYR A 21 6.89 0.36 -3.58
CA TYR A 21 7.83 -0.23 -4.54
C TYR A 21 9.28 -0.28 -4.05
N LEU A 22 9.61 0.48 -2.99
CA LEU A 22 10.91 0.47 -2.32
C LEU A 22 10.99 -0.52 -1.15
N LEU A 23 9.87 -1.18 -0.80
CA LEU A 23 9.80 -2.13 0.30
C LEU A 23 9.95 -3.56 -0.21
N ALA A 24 10.73 -4.36 0.52
CA ALA A 24 10.81 -5.80 0.26
C ALA A 24 9.42 -6.46 0.31
N PRO A 25 9.17 -7.50 -0.48
CA PRO A 25 10.11 -8.17 -1.39
C PRO A 25 10.12 -7.59 -2.81
N ILE A 26 9.58 -6.40 -3.04
CA ILE A 26 9.47 -5.78 -4.36
C ILE A 26 10.85 -5.30 -4.84
N ARG A 27 11.11 -5.55 -6.11
CA ARG A 27 12.27 -5.02 -6.86
C ARG A 27 11.75 -4.43 -8.16
N TRP A 28 11.80 -3.11 -8.26
CA TRP A 28 11.38 -2.37 -9.44
C TRP A 28 12.57 -1.93 -10.29
N ASP A 29 12.59 -2.32 -11.53
CA ASP A 29 13.57 -1.88 -12.51
C ASP A 29 12.92 -0.87 -13.48
N ARG A 30 13.23 0.41 -13.29
CA ARG A 30 12.71 1.51 -14.11
C ARG A 30 13.16 1.42 -15.57
N LYS A 31 14.36 0.88 -15.85
CA LYS A 31 14.91 0.82 -17.20
C LYS A 31 14.17 -0.23 -18.04
N THR A 32 13.99 -1.41 -17.49
CA THR A 32 13.30 -2.51 -18.15
C THR A 32 11.80 -2.50 -17.96
N ARG A 33 11.28 -1.66 -17.04
CA ARG A 33 9.87 -1.58 -16.63
C ARG A 33 9.33 -2.95 -16.19
N VAL A 34 10.11 -3.63 -15.36
CA VAL A 34 9.76 -4.94 -14.79
C VAL A 34 9.73 -4.84 -13.27
N LEU A 35 8.60 -5.21 -12.69
CA LEU A 35 8.46 -5.41 -11.26
C LEU A 35 8.69 -6.89 -10.95
N ARG A 36 9.66 -7.20 -10.10
CA ARG A 36 9.98 -8.55 -9.63
C ARG A 36 9.64 -8.68 -8.17
N ARG A 37 9.05 -9.81 -7.82
CA ARG A 37 8.89 -10.20 -6.41
C ARG A 37 8.73 -11.71 -6.28
N PRO A 38 9.30 -12.34 -5.26
CA PRO A 38 8.92 -13.69 -4.85
C PRO A 38 7.53 -13.63 -4.19
N GLU A 39 6.69 -14.61 -4.52
CA GLU A 39 5.32 -14.71 -4.05
C GLU A 39 5.02 -16.11 -3.54
N ALA A 40 4.61 -16.20 -2.26
CA ALA A 40 4.30 -17.48 -1.62
C ALA A 40 2.82 -17.80 -1.77
N VAL A 41 2.49 -18.93 -2.43
CA VAL A 41 1.11 -19.41 -2.63
C VAL A 41 1.03 -20.89 -2.26
N GLY A 42 0.20 -21.24 -1.28
CA GLY A 42 0.18 -22.59 -0.75
C GLY A 42 1.56 -22.98 -0.18
N ALA A 43 2.09 -24.13 -0.60
CA ALA A 43 3.43 -24.60 -0.22
C ALA A 43 4.55 -23.98 -1.07
N ASP A 44 4.23 -23.42 -2.24
CA ASP A 44 5.21 -22.97 -3.23
C ASP A 44 5.58 -21.49 -3.06
N VAL A 45 6.78 -21.14 -3.54
CA VAL A 45 7.23 -19.75 -3.71
C VAL A 45 7.67 -19.54 -5.16
N PHE A 46 7.04 -18.59 -5.83
CA PHE A 46 7.26 -18.26 -7.23
C PHE A 46 8.00 -16.94 -7.37
N ASP A 47 9.00 -16.87 -8.23
CA ASP A 47 9.70 -15.62 -8.56
C ASP A 47 8.97 -14.92 -9.71
N LEU A 48 8.07 -14.02 -9.37
CA LEU A 48 7.26 -13.31 -10.35
C LEU A 48 8.03 -12.20 -11.04
N GLU A 49 7.89 -12.12 -12.37
CA GLU A 49 8.20 -10.98 -13.19
C GLU A 49 6.91 -10.41 -13.79
N ILE A 50 6.61 -9.15 -13.45
CA ILE A 50 5.39 -8.46 -13.88
C ILE A 50 5.79 -7.29 -14.76
N SER A 51 5.21 -7.22 -15.95
CA SER A 51 5.41 -6.12 -16.91
C SER A 51 4.10 -5.78 -17.61
N PHE A 52 4.05 -4.61 -18.23
CA PHE A 52 2.88 -4.20 -19.03
C PHE A 52 3.20 -4.28 -20.52
N LYS A 53 2.44 -5.08 -21.25
CA LYS A 53 2.60 -5.26 -22.69
C LYS A 53 1.27 -5.43 -23.40
N ARG A 54 1.10 -4.77 -24.53
CA ARG A 54 -0.07 -4.93 -25.42
C ARG A 54 -1.40 -4.80 -24.66
N GLY A 55 -1.52 -3.78 -23.79
CA GLY A 55 -2.74 -3.48 -23.06
C GLY A 55 -3.09 -4.42 -21.91
N ALA A 56 -2.14 -5.23 -21.43
CA ALA A 56 -2.36 -6.14 -20.31
C ALA A 56 -1.11 -6.28 -19.44
N LEU A 57 -1.29 -6.70 -18.18
CA LEU A 57 -0.18 -7.18 -17.35
C LEU A 57 0.23 -8.58 -17.80
N GLU A 58 1.50 -8.75 -18.11
CA GLU A 58 2.13 -10.07 -18.31
C GLU A 58 2.86 -10.47 -17.03
N VAL A 59 2.54 -11.64 -16.51
CA VAL A 59 3.16 -12.22 -15.31
C VAL A 59 3.82 -13.54 -15.69
N LYS A 60 5.13 -13.60 -15.45
CA LYS A 60 5.99 -14.78 -15.68
C LYS A 60 6.49 -15.31 -14.34
N GLY A 61 7.08 -16.51 -14.36
CA GLY A 61 7.70 -17.15 -13.20
C GLY A 61 6.74 -17.99 -12.35
N SER A 62 5.49 -18.16 -12.79
CA SER A 62 4.50 -18.99 -12.09
C SER A 62 3.51 -19.64 -13.05
N PRO A 63 2.85 -20.74 -12.66
CA PRO A 63 1.67 -21.22 -13.36
C PRO A 63 0.51 -20.20 -13.26
N ASP A 64 -0.41 -20.25 -14.19
CA ASP A 64 -1.63 -19.46 -14.14
C ASP A 64 -2.60 -20.09 -13.12
N SER A 65 -2.89 -19.38 -12.04
CA SER A 65 -3.79 -19.87 -11.00
C SER A 65 -4.74 -18.77 -10.50
N PRO A 66 -5.96 -19.13 -10.04
CA PRO A 66 -6.90 -18.16 -9.48
C PRO A 66 -6.32 -17.39 -8.30
N ALA A 67 -5.52 -18.01 -7.46
CA ALA A 67 -4.88 -17.38 -6.31
C ALA A 67 -3.89 -16.27 -6.74
N LEU A 68 -3.01 -16.56 -7.69
CA LEU A 68 -2.07 -15.57 -8.22
C LEU A 68 -2.77 -14.45 -8.99
N ARG A 69 -3.85 -14.78 -9.75
CA ARG A 69 -4.68 -13.76 -10.41
C ARG A 69 -5.27 -12.78 -9.40
N ARG A 70 -5.89 -13.27 -8.32
CA ARG A 70 -6.42 -12.41 -7.24
C ARG A 70 -5.34 -11.52 -6.62
N ARG A 71 -4.16 -12.07 -6.31
CA ARG A 71 -3.05 -11.31 -5.72
C ARG A 71 -2.53 -10.21 -6.62
N VAL A 72 -2.30 -10.49 -7.91
CA VAL A 72 -1.86 -9.48 -8.86
C VAL A 72 -2.96 -8.44 -9.12
N THR A 73 -4.22 -8.84 -9.21
CA THR A 73 -5.36 -7.92 -9.31
C THR A 73 -5.39 -6.96 -8.12
N ARG A 74 -5.20 -7.47 -6.89
CA ARG A 74 -5.11 -6.65 -5.68
C ARG A 74 -3.91 -5.71 -5.72
N MET A 75 -2.72 -6.23 -6.03
CA MET A 75 -1.48 -5.43 -6.05
C MET A 75 -1.59 -4.16 -6.90
N PHE A 76 -2.27 -4.26 -8.03
CA PHE A 76 -2.41 -3.15 -8.98
C PHE A 76 -3.79 -2.48 -8.95
N GLN A 77 -4.61 -2.79 -7.96
CA GLN A 77 -5.98 -2.27 -7.84
C GLN A 77 -6.76 -2.38 -9.16
N LEU A 78 -6.65 -3.51 -9.88
CA LEU A 78 -7.26 -3.65 -11.20
C LEU A 78 -8.80 -3.64 -11.17
N ALA A 79 -9.41 -3.94 -10.03
CA ALA A 79 -10.86 -3.89 -9.83
C ALA A 79 -11.37 -2.49 -9.44
N VAL A 80 -10.49 -1.54 -9.14
CA VAL A 80 -10.89 -0.18 -8.74
C VAL A 80 -11.22 0.64 -9.99
N ASP A 81 -12.41 1.21 -10.04
CA ASP A 81 -12.79 2.17 -11.09
C ASP A 81 -12.42 3.60 -10.65
N THR A 82 -11.48 4.19 -11.36
CA THR A 82 -11.00 5.56 -11.13
C THR A 82 -11.54 6.57 -12.14
N SER A 83 -12.49 6.20 -13.01
CA SER A 83 -13.00 7.04 -14.11
C SER A 83 -13.61 8.34 -13.61
N GLU A 84 -14.36 8.30 -12.52
CA GLU A 84 -14.94 9.50 -11.90
C GLU A 84 -13.84 10.45 -11.37
N PHE A 85 -12.82 9.91 -10.70
CA PHE A 85 -11.68 10.71 -10.23
C PHE A 85 -10.96 11.41 -11.38
N ILE A 86 -10.68 10.68 -12.45
CA ILE A 86 -10.05 11.22 -13.67
C ILE A 86 -10.90 12.35 -14.28
N THR A 87 -12.21 12.15 -14.35
CA THR A 87 -13.15 13.16 -14.88
C THR A 87 -13.14 14.44 -14.05
N ILE A 88 -13.16 14.32 -12.72
CA ILE A 88 -13.10 15.48 -11.81
C ILE A 88 -11.72 16.16 -11.89
N ALA A 89 -10.64 15.38 -11.93
CA ALA A 89 -9.28 15.88 -12.04
C ALA A 89 -9.04 16.68 -13.33
N ALA A 90 -9.67 16.27 -14.44
CA ALA A 90 -9.60 16.97 -15.73
C ALA A 90 -10.13 18.42 -15.68
N GLN A 91 -11.03 18.70 -14.74
CA GLN A 91 -11.62 20.04 -14.55
C GLN A 91 -10.76 20.96 -13.68
N SER A 92 -9.62 20.51 -13.19
CA SER A 92 -8.72 21.25 -12.30
C SER A 92 -7.32 21.34 -12.91
N ASP A 93 -6.85 22.56 -13.18
CA ASP A 93 -5.50 22.76 -13.74
C ASP A 93 -4.41 22.17 -12.85
N ALA A 94 -4.58 22.25 -11.53
CA ALA A 94 -3.64 21.66 -10.57
C ALA A 94 -3.58 20.12 -10.65
N HIS A 95 -4.64 19.47 -11.16
CA HIS A 95 -4.75 18.01 -11.23
C HIS A 95 -4.76 17.45 -12.66
N ARG A 96 -4.66 18.29 -13.70
CA ARG A 96 -4.67 17.86 -15.10
C ARG A 96 -3.60 16.79 -15.39
N TRP A 97 -2.43 16.89 -14.76
CA TRP A 97 -1.38 15.90 -14.88
C TRP A 97 -1.80 14.48 -14.49
N VAL A 98 -2.81 14.34 -13.60
CA VAL A 98 -3.41 13.05 -13.19
C VAL A 98 -3.97 12.31 -14.39
N VAL A 99 -4.59 13.07 -15.33
CA VAL A 99 -5.16 12.51 -16.56
C VAL A 99 -4.05 12.00 -17.48
N ASP A 100 -3.02 12.81 -17.69
CA ASP A 100 -1.90 12.49 -18.58
C ASP A 100 -1.08 11.29 -18.05
N ALA A 101 -0.81 11.27 -16.76
CA ALA A 101 -0.12 10.19 -16.08
C ALA A 101 -0.99 8.95 -15.82
N LYS A 102 -2.32 9.04 -16.02
CA LYS A 102 -3.31 8.02 -15.62
C LYS A 102 -3.12 7.61 -14.16
N PHE A 103 -2.87 8.61 -13.30
CA PHE A 103 -2.66 8.40 -11.87
C PHE A 103 -4.01 8.19 -11.17
N GLY A 104 -4.04 7.32 -10.14
CA GLY A 104 -5.27 7.10 -9.36
C GLY A 104 -5.35 5.70 -8.74
N ARG A 105 -4.36 4.85 -9.00
CA ARG A 105 -4.23 3.54 -8.35
C ARG A 105 -2.99 3.50 -7.49
N LEU A 106 -3.08 2.81 -6.36
CA LEU A 106 -1.97 2.62 -5.44
C LEU A 106 -1.41 1.20 -5.56
N LEU A 107 -0.09 1.06 -5.54
CA LEU A 107 0.54 -0.24 -5.45
C LEU A 107 0.27 -0.84 -4.06
N CYS A 108 -0.33 -2.00 -3.99
CA CYS A 108 -0.63 -2.71 -2.75
C CYS A 108 0.30 -3.90 -2.53
N GLY A 109 0.32 -4.44 -1.32
CA GLY A 109 0.82 -5.78 -1.08
C GLY A 109 -0.05 -6.83 -1.80
N SER A 110 0.47 -8.03 -1.95
CA SER A 110 -0.30 -9.12 -2.56
C SER A 110 -1.42 -9.65 -1.66
N THR A 111 -1.31 -9.37 -0.36
CA THR A 111 -2.30 -9.70 0.67
C THR A 111 -2.57 -8.51 1.57
N LEU A 112 -3.75 -8.47 2.19
CA LEU A 112 -4.05 -7.45 3.19
C LEU A 112 -3.12 -7.54 4.42
N PHE A 113 -2.75 -8.75 4.83
CA PHE A 113 -1.77 -8.95 5.91
C PHE A 113 -0.44 -8.22 5.63
N GLU A 114 0.07 -8.32 4.39
CA GLU A 114 1.27 -7.59 3.97
C GLU A 114 1.12 -6.09 4.17
N ASP A 115 -0.01 -5.50 3.74
CA ASP A 115 -0.22 -4.06 3.86
C ASP A 115 -0.39 -3.63 5.32
N VAL A 116 -1.13 -4.39 6.14
CA VAL A 116 -1.27 -4.11 7.58
C VAL A 116 0.09 -4.11 8.28
N VAL A 117 0.93 -5.12 8.03
CA VAL A 117 2.29 -5.18 8.61
C VAL A 117 3.15 -4.02 8.14
N LYS A 118 3.13 -3.69 6.85
CA LYS A 118 3.86 -2.54 6.30
C LYS A 118 3.39 -1.23 6.94
N ILE A 119 2.08 -1.01 7.10
CA ILE A 119 1.54 0.19 7.76
C ILE A 119 1.98 0.26 9.22
N ILE A 120 1.94 -0.84 9.97
CA ILE A 120 2.43 -0.85 11.35
C ILE A 120 3.90 -0.43 11.39
N THR A 121 4.72 -0.86 10.42
CA THR A 121 6.14 -0.48 10.38
C THR A 121 6.40 0.98 9.99
N THR A 122 5.41 1.71 9.46
CA THR A 122 5.56 3.15 9.16
C THR A 122 5.28 4.06 10.36
N THR A 123 4.73 3.55 11.45
CA THR A 123 4.31 4.39 12.58
C THR A 123 5.50 4.89 13.41
N ASN A 124 5.56 6.19 13.71
CA ASN A 124 6.58 6.82 14.56
C ASN A 124 8.02 6.39 14.20
N THR A 125 8.39 6.48 12.94
CA THR A 125 9.70 6.04 12.45
C THR A 125 10.10 6.78 11.18
N THR A 126 11.37 6.69 10.79
CA THR A 126 11.86 7.20 9.51
C THR A 126 11.62 6.19 8.39
N TRP A 127 11.55 6.68 7.14
CA TRP A 127 11.39 5.81 5.98
C TRP A 127 12.51 4.76 5.85
N ASN A 128 13.75 5.11 6.19
CA ASN A 128 14.88 4.18 6.16
C ASN A 128 14.73 3.05 7.21
N GLN A 129 14.21 3.38 8.39
CA GLN A 129 13.93 2.37 9.41
C GLN A 129 12.77 1.47 8.98
N THR A 130 11.73 2.01 8.35
CA THR A 130 10.64 1.21 7.75
C THR A 130 11.18 0.22 6.74
N LYS A 131 11.99 0.68 5.77
CA LYS A 131 12.62 -0.20 4.78
C LYS A 131 13.41 -1.33 5.44
N ARG A 132 14.18 -1.01 6.47
CA ARG A 132 14.98 -2.00 7.21
C ARG A 132 14.12 -3.03 7.93
N MET A 133 13.09 -2.58 8.66
CA MET A 133 12.17 -3.49 9.37
C MET A 133 11.48 -4.44 8.40
N VAL A 134 10.92 -3.93 7.30
CA VAL A 134 10.25 -4.74 6.30
C VAL A 134 11.22 -5.74 5.64
N SER A 135 12.44 -5.33 5.31
CA SER A 135 13.46 -6.23 4.76
C SER A 135 13.80 -7.36 5.71
N LEU A 136 13.96 -7.06 7.02
CA LEU A 136 14.25 -8.08 8.02
C LEU A 136 13.08 -9.04 8.24
N ILE A 137 11.83 -8.55 8.26
CA ILE A 137 10.64 -9.41 8.31
C ILE A 137 10.65 -10.39 7.13
N VAL A 138 10.88 -9.91 5.91
CA VAL A 138 10.92 -10.74 4.71
C VAL A 138 12.07 -11.74 4.79
N GLU A 139 13.26 -11.32 5.19
CA GLU A 139 14.45 -12.16 5.26
C GLU A 139 14.34 -13.27 6.31
N LYS A 140 13.84 -12.93 7.51
CA LYS A 140 13.80 -13.83 8.66
C LYS A 140 12.58 -14.74 8.68
N CYS A 141 11.41 -14.19 8.35
CA CYS A 141 10.15 -14.92 8.45
C CYS A 141 9.65 -15.44 7.09
N GLY A 142 10.15 -14.91 5.96
CA GLY A 142 9.66 -15.24 4.63
C GLY A 142 10.18 -16.58 4.12
N ARG A 143 9.30 -17.35 3.47
CA ARG A 143 9.69 -18.58 2.77
C ARG A 143 10.48 -18.25 1.50
N ARG A 144 11.46 -19.10 1.16
CA ARG A 144 12.35 -18.85 0.03
C ARG A 144 11.93 -19.59 -1.22
N SER A 145 12.08 -18.93 -2.36
CA SER A 145 11.98 -19.54 -3.68
C SER A 145 13.18 -20.45 -3.97
N ARG A 146 13.09 -21.21 -5.06
CA ARG A 146 14.23 -22.03 -5.55
C ARG A 146 15.48 -21.21 -5.86
N ALA A 147 15.32 -19.94 -6.25
CA ALA A 147 16.42 -19.00 -6.49
C ALA A 147 16.95 -18.33 -5.19
N GLY A 148 16.40 -18.69 -4.02
CA GLY A 148 16.83 -18.19 -2.72
C GLY A 148 16.19 -16.87 -2.29
N PHE A 149 15.30 -16.27 -3.07
CA PHE A 149 14.62 -15.03 -2.72
C PHE A 149 13.49 -15.27 -1.73
N ALA A 150 13.42 -14.48 -0.67
CA ALA A 150 12.37 -14.58 0.32
C ALA A 150 11.11 -13.81 -0.09
N ALA A 151 9.95 -14.48 -0.02
CA ALA A 151 8.64 -13.86 -0.19
C ALA A 151 8.22 -13.11 1.09
N PHE A 152 7.23 -12.22 0.97
CA PHE A 152 6.60 -11.67 2.18
C PHE A 152 5.94 -12.82 2.95
N PRO A 153 6.18 -12.92 4.28
CA PRO A 153 5.68 -14.05 5.06
C PRO A 153 4.16 -14.02 5.18
N SER A 154 3.56 -15.19 5.29
CA SER A 154 2.16 -15.29 5.72
C SER A 154 2.02 -15.02 7.22
N ALA A 155 0.79 -14.82 7.69
CA ALA A 155 0.50 -14.71 9.12
C ALA A 155 1.00 -15.96 9.89
N ALA A 156 0.79 -17.16 9.34
CA ALA A 156 1.28 -18.40 9.94
C ALA A 156 2.81 -18.47 10.01
N ASP A 157 3.52 -17.92 9.01
CA ASP A 157 4.98 -17.87 9.04
C ASP A 157 5.48 -16.93 10.15
N VAL A 158 4.86 -15.76 10.33
CA VAL A 158 5.20 -14.78 11.39
C VAL A 158 4.81 -15.29 12.78
N ALA A 159 3.67 -15.97 12.92
CA ALA A 159 3.18 -16.52 14.20
C ALA A 159 4.12 -17.57 14.83
N ARG A 160 5.07 -18.11 14.07
CA ARG A 160 6.08 -19.06 14.57
C ARG A 160 7.18 -18.38 15.39
N PHE A 161 7.33 -17.08 15.30
CA PHE A 161 8.32 -16.30 16.03
C PHE A 161 7.70 -15.73 17.30
N SER A 162 8.45 -15.70 18.38
CA SER A 162 8.08 -15.00 19.60
C SER A 162 8.12 -13.46 19.40
N VAL A 163 7.51 -12.74 20.33
CA VAL A 163 7.57 -11.27 20.34
C VAL A 163 9.02 -10.78 20.45
N ASP A 164 9.85 -11.46 21.26
CA ASP A 164 11.24 -11.05 21.49
C ASP A 164 12.10 -11.29 20.22
N GLU A 165 11.93 -12.42 19.53
CA GLU A 165 12.60 -12.66 18.25
C GLU A 165 12.19 -11.61 17.20
N LEU A 166 10.89 -11.32 17.06
CA LEU A 166 10.43 -10.27 16.14
C LEU A 166 10.98 -8.88 16.52
N LYS A 167 11.09 -8.59 17.81
CA LYS A 167 11.62 -7.33 18.33
C LYS A 167 13.11 -7.16 18.02
N GLU A 168 13.91 -8.19 18.27
CA GLU A 168 15.37 -8.12 18.15
C GLU A 168 15.82 -8.41 16.70
N ASP A 169 15.40 -9.53 16.09
CA ASP A 169 15.85 -9.95 14.78
C ASP A 169 15.30 -9.10 13.64
N CYS A 170 14.04 -8.65 13.77
CA CYS A 170 13.40 -7.78 12.79
C CYS A 170 13.47 -6.28 13.15
N ARG A 171 14.04 -5.94 14.30
CA ARG A 171 14.19 -4.57 14.83
C ARG A 171 12.87 -3.81 14.95
N LEU A 172 11.77 -4.53 15.27
CA LEU A 172 10.43 -3.96 15.30
C LEU A 172 10.15 -3.10 16.53
N GLY A 173 10.96 -3.21 17.58
CA GLY A 173 10.72 -2.51 18.84
C GLY A 173 9.32 -2.85 19.39
N TYR A 174 8.57 -1.84 19.82
CA TYR A 174 7.22 -2.02 20.38
C TYR A 174 6.19 -2.57 19.37
N ARG A 175 6.46 -2.50 18.05
CA ARG A 175 5.58 -2.98 16.99
C ARG A 175 5.51 -4.51 16.93
N ALA A 176 6.54 -5.18 17.44
CA ALA A 176 6.62 -6.64 17.49
C ALA A 176 5.38 -7.24 18.15
N LYS A 177 4.93 -6.67 19.27
CA LYS A 177 3.74 -7.14 20.00
C LYS A 177 2.48 -7.10 19.13
N SER A 178 2.25 -5.99 18.42
CA SER A 178 1.08 -5.85 17.55
C SER A 178 1.13 -6.77 16.33
N ILE A 179 2.31 -6.89 15.70
CA ILE A 179 2.49 -7.77 14.53
C ILE A 179 2.35 -9.24 14.93
N HIS A 180 2.91 -9.65 16.07
CA HIS A 180 2.76 -11.01 16.58
C HIS A 180 1.31 -11.32 16.92
N LEU A 181 0.61 -10.43 17.63
CA LEU A 181 -0.80 -10.61 17.98
C LEU A 181 -1.67 -10.71 16.72
N LEU A 182 -1.45 -9.84 15.73
CA LEU A 182 -2.15 -9.93 14.45
C LEU A 182 -1.89 -11.28 13.76
N ALA A 183 -0.64 -11.71 13.69
CA ALA A 183 -0.24 -12.94 13.02
C ALA A 183 -0.83 -14.18 13.70
N THR A 184 -0.78 -14.26 15.03
CA THR A 184 -1.34 -15.37 15.80
C THR A 184 -2.86 -15.42 15.75
N SER A 185 -3.52 -14.25 15.79
CA SER A 185 -4.99 -14.18 15.68
C SER A 185 -5.49 -14.61 14.30
N LEU A 186 -4.76 -14.26 13.24
CA LEU A 186 -5.08 -14.72 11.88
C LEU A 186 -4.79 -16.22 11.70
N ALA A 187 -3.66 -16.70 12.22
CA ALA A 187 -3.27 -18.11 12.10
C ALA A 187 -4.22 -19.04 12.87
N SER A 188 -4.80 -18.58 13.98
CA SER A 188 -5.80 -19.31 14.77
C SER A 188 -7.25 -19.14 14.27
N GLY A 189 -7.50 -18.25 13.30
CA GLY A 189 -8.85 -17.91 12.84
C GLY A 189 -9.64 -17.01 13.79
N ALA A 190 -9.01 -16.45 14.83
CA ALA A 190 -9.66 -15.47 15.74
C ALA A 190 -9.95 -14.13 15.04
N ILE A 191 -9.20 -13.81 13.99
CA ILE A 191 -9.47 -12.71 13.07
C ILE A 191 -9.60 -13.31 11.66
N ASP A 192 -10.65 -12.90 10.94
CA ASP A 192 -10.86 -13.22 9.53
C ASP A 192 -10.80 -11.93 8.71
N LEU A 193 -9.75 -11.78 7.88
CA LEU A 193 -9.57 -10.59 7.04
C LEU A 193 -10.58 -10.57 5.88
N ASP A 194 -11.03 -11.71 5.38
CA ASP A 194 -12.03 -11.74 4.30
C ASP A 194 -13.39 -11.25 4.82
N ALA A 195 -13.75 -11.61 6.06
CA ALA A 195 -14.95 -11.08 6.72
C ALA A 195 -14.82 -9.56 7.01
N ILE A 196 -13.61 -9.09 7.35
CA ILE A 196 -13.35 -7.67 7.58
C ILE A 196 -13.48 -6.88 6.28
N THR A 197 -13.07 -7.43 5.16
CA THR A 197 -13.09 -6.75 3.84
C THR A 197 -14.30 -7.07 3.00
N ASP A 198 -15.40 -7.49 3.61
CA ASP A 198 -16.65 -7.75 2.92
C ASP A 198 -17.04 -6.53 2.03
N PRO A 199 -17.17 -6.71 0.71
CA PRO A 199 -17.47 -5.61 -0.21
C PRO A 199 -18.81 -4.89 0.07
N SER A 200 -19.72 -5.53 0.79
CA SER A 200 -21.01 -4.94 1.17
C SER A 200 -20.90 -3.89 2.28
N GLN A 201 -19.77 -3.85 3.01
CA GLN A 201 -19.58 -2.87 4.08
C GLN A 201 -19.51 -1.44 3.54
N THR A 202 -20.11 -0.51 4.28
CA THR A 202 -19.90 0.92 4.05
C THR A 202 -18.45 1.30 4.31
N THR A 203 -17.98 2.42 3.75
CA THR A 203 -16.62 2.90 4.01
C THR A 203 -16.37 3.20 5.49
N ASP A 204 -17.37 3.76 6.19
CA ASP A 204 -17.28 4.00 7.64
C ASP A 204 -17.24 2.70 8.45
N GLY A 205 -18.03 1.69 8.04
CA GLY A 205 -18.00 0.36 8.61
C GLY A 205 -16.63 -0.28 8.48
N LEU A 206 -16.09 -0.30 7.26
CA LEU A 206 -14.76 -0.85 6.97
C LEU A 206 -13.65 -0.08 7.71
N PHE A 207 -13.73 1.26 7.77
CA PHE A 207 -12.82 2.06 8.58
C PHE A 207 -12.82 1.64 10.05
N SER A 208 -14.01 1.41 10.61
CA SER A 208 -14.17 0.95 11.99
C SER A 208 -13.62 -0.46 12.18
N SER A 209 -13.87 -1.37 11.23
CA SER A 209 -13.34 -2.74 11.23
C SER A 209 -11.81 -2.75 11.16
N TYR A 210 -11.18 -1.92 10.32
CA TYR A 210 -9.71 -1.84 10.29
C TYR A 210 -9.11 -1.38 11.61
N LYS A 211 -9.76 -0.48 12.35
CA LYS A 211 -9.27 -0.04 13.67
C LYS A 211 -9.30 -1.13 14.75
N THR A 212 -10.00 -2.23 14.53
CA THR A 212 -9.95 -3.38 15.45
C THR A 212 -8.69 -4.22 15.29
N LEU A 213 -7.99 -4.07 14.16
CA LEU A 213 -6.76 -4.82 13.91
C LEU A 213 -5.63 -4.37 14.86
N PRO A 214 -4.89 -5.33 15.45
CA PRO A 214 -3.77 -5.01 16.35
C PRO A 214 -2.77 -4.05 15.71
N GLY A 215 -2.51 -2.91 16.35
CA GLY A 215 -1.55 -1.91 15.89
C GLY A 215 -2.08 -0.93 14.84
N ILE A 216 -3.36 -1.01 14.47
CA ILE A 216 -3.99 -0.11 13.50
C ILE A 216 -4.85 0.93 14.23
N GLY A 217 -4.42 2.18 14.15
CA GLY A 217 -5.18 3.36 14.57
C GLY A 217 -5.87 4.06 13.37
N PRO A 218 -6.47 5.24 13.60
CA PRO A 218 -7.16 6.00 12.53
C PRO A 218 -6.30 6.27 11.30
N TYR A 219 -5.01 6.59 11.48
CA TYR A 219 -4.04 6.77 10.40
C TYR A 219 -3.90 5.50 9.53
N GLY A 220 -3.64 4.35 10.17
CA GLY A 220 -3.48 3.09 9.46
C GLY A 220 -4.76 2.64 8.76
N ALA A 221 -5.91 2.82 9.41
CA ALA A 221 -7.20 2.47 8.82
C ALA A 221 -7.51 3.30 7.56
N ALA A 222 -7.20 4.61 7.56
CA ALA A 222 -7.37 5.46 6.38
C ALA A 222 -6.45 5.04 5.22
N HIS A 223 -5.22 4.63 5.50
CA HIS A 223 -4.33 4.07 4.47
C HIS A 223 -4.82 2.73 3.92
N LEU A 224 -5.31 1.83 4.77
CA LEU A 224 -5.88 0.55 4.34
C LEU A 224 -7.09 0.78 3.44
N LEU A 225 -7.98 1.72 3.78
CA LEU A 225 -9.10 2.11 2.92
C LEU A 225 -8.63 2.55 1.53
N ALA A 226 -7.61 3.41 1.47
CA ALA A 226 -7.07 3.85 0.19
C ALA A 226 -6.48 2.69 -0.64
N MET A 227 -5.86 1.70 0.02
CA MET A 227 -5.37 0.47 -0.63
C MET A 227 -6.50 -0.45 -1.10
N ASP A 228 -7.69 -0.35 -0.50
CA ASP A 228 -8.90 -1.03 -0.99
C ASP A 228 -9.68 -0.20 -2.03
N GLY A 229 -9.13 0.93 -2.46
CA GLY A 229 -9.76 1.80 -3.45
C GLY A 229 -10.87 2.69 -2.90
N ARG A 230 -10.95 2.83 -1.58
CA ARG A 230 -11.89 3.73 -0.89
C ARG A 230 -11.14 4.97 -0.39
N HIS A 231 -11.41 6.11 -0.98
CA HIS A 231 -10.61 7.33 -0.82
C HIS A 231 -11.31 8.43 -0.02
N ASP A 232 -12.32 8.06 0.77
CA ASP A 232 -13.16 8.99 1.55
C ASP A 232 -12.43 9.57 2.77
N PHE A 233 -11.36 8.94 3.23
CA PHE A 233 -10.62 9.35 4.42
C PHE A 233 -9.18 9.73 4.08
N ILE A 234 -8.76 10.91 4.54
CA ILE A 234 -7.35 11.30 4.48
C ILE A 234 -6.67 10.83 5.76
N ALA A 235 -5.57 10.11 5.61
CA ALA A 235 -4.71 9.74 6.73
C ALA A 235 -3.96 10.99 7.22
N VAL A 236 -4.43 11.56 8.33
CA VAL A 236 -3.85 12.78 8.90
C VAL A 236 -2.60 12.44 9.71
N ASP A 237 -1.44 12.71 9.13
CA ASP A 237 -0.13 12.49 9.72
C ASP A 237 0.73 13.77 9.71
N THR A 238 1.99 13.63 10.06
CA THR A 238 2.95 14.74 10.03
C THR A 238 3.20 15.24 8.61
N GLU A 239 3.20 14.34 7.63
CA GLU A 239 3.42 14.67 6.22
C GLU A 239 2.24 15.44 5.62
N PHE A 240 1.00 14.98 5.87
CA PHE A 240 -0.20 15.71 5.49
C PHE A 240 -0.19 17.13 6.05
N ARG A 241 0.06 17.25 7.38
CA ARG A 241 0.09 18.56 8.05
C ARG A 241 1.19 19.46 7.51
N ARG A 242 2.37 18.91 7.28
CA ARG A 242 3.50 19.63 6.70
C ARG A 242 3.15 20.14 5.30
N PHE A 243 2.76 19.22 4.41
CA PHE A 243 2.44 19.52 3.01
C PHE A 243 1.38 20.62 2.92
N VAL A 244 0.23 20.46 3.59
CA VAL A 244 -0.86 21.44 3.50
C VAL A 244 -0.47 22.80 4.07
N ARG A 245 0.29 22.85 5.17
CA ARG A 245 0.76 24.12 5.75
C ARG A 245 1.73 24.83 4.83
N GLU A 246 2.74 24.15 4.35
CA GLU A 246 3.77 24.74 3.48
C GLU A 246 3.17 25.20 2.15
N THR A 247 2.39 24.34 1.51
CA THR A 247 1.85 24.62 0.18
C THR A 247 0.75 25.71 0.19
N TYR A 248 -0.12 25.74 1.21
CA TYR A 248 -1.33 26.54 1.17
C TYR A 248 -1.47 27.59 2.26
N HIS A 249 -0.64 27.54 3.28
CA HIS A 249 -0.78 28.43 4.44
C HIS A 249 0.52 29.10 4.86
N GLY A 250 1.54 29.14 4.00
CA GLY A 250 2.81 29.80 4.28
C GLY A 250 3.49 29.28 5.56
N GLY A 251 3.37 27.99 5.85
CA GLY A 251 3.92 27.35 7.05
C GLY A 251 3.12 27.58 8.34
N ARG A 252 2.04 28.35 8.32
CA ARG A 252 1.25 28.68 9.52
C ARG A 252 0.59 27.45 10.12
N ARG A 253 0.56 27.42 11.45
CA ARG A 253 -0.12 26.36 12.20
C ARG A 253 -1.64 26.54 12.11
N ILE A 254 -2.34 25.55 11.57
CA ILE A 254 -3.80 25.53 11.44
C ILE A 254 -4.36 24.19 11.91
N ALA A 255 -5.64 24.17 12.27
CA ALA A 255 -6.32 22.96 12.73
C ALA A 255 -6.52 21.94 11.59
N ASP A 256 -6.42 20.67 11.91
CA ASP A 256 -6.62 19.54 10.96
C ASP A 256 -7.96 19.65 10.22
N LYS A 257 -9.04 20.04 10.92
CA LYS A 257 -10.37 20.24 10.33
C LYS A 257 -10.35 21.28 9.19
N THR A 258 -9.55 22.32 9.32
CA THR A 258 -9.40 23.37 8.27
C THR A 258 -8.63 22.82 7.08
N MET A 259 -7.57 22.05 7.33
CA MET A 259 -6.80 21.37 6.28
C MET A 259 -7.66 20.38 5.51
N LEU A 260 -8.43 19.56 6.19
CA LEU A 260 -9.32 18.56 5.59
C LEU A 260 -10.44 19.18 4.75
N ARG A 261 -10.98 20.34 5.16
CA ARG A 261 -12.03 21.05 4.39
C ARG A 261 -11.59 21.42 2.97
N ARG A 262 -10.29 21.63 2.76
CA ARG A 262 -9.74 21.90 1.43
C ARG A 262 -10.11 20.82 0.42
N TYR A 263 -10.13 19.58 0.86
CA TYR A 263 -10.41 18.42 0.01
C TYR A 263 -11.87 17.99 0.03
N ALA A 264 -12.75 18.68 0.76
CA ALA A 264 -14.16 18.29 0.89
C ALA A 264 -14.90 18.26 -0.48
N LYS A 265 -14.54 19.18 -1.40
CA LYS A 265 -15.11 19.24 -2.74
C LYS A 265 -14.87 18.00 -3.61
N TRP A 266 -13.90 17.15 -3.24
CA TRP A 266 -13.57 15.92 -3.95
C TRP A 266 -14.45 14.72 -3.54
N GLY A 267 -15.40 14.92 -2.63
CA GLY A 267 -16.31 13.85 -2.19
C GLY A 267 -15.55 12.62 -1.71
N ARG A 268 -15.86 11.47 -2.29
CA ARG A 268 -15.20 10.19 -1.98
C ARG A 268 -13.73 10.11 -2.44
N TRP A 269 -13.24 11.06 -3.25
CA TRP A 269 -11.89 11.06 -3.81
C TRP A 269 -10.90 11.96 -3.04
N LYS A 270 -11.26 12.40 -1.83
CA LYS A 270 -10.44 13.31 -1.01
C LYS A 270 -9.00 12.85 -0.84
N TYR A 271 -8.81 11.56 -0.56
CA TYR A 271 -7.47 11.00 -0.38
C TYR A 271 -6.65 11.08 -1.67
N LEU A 272 -7.19 10.64 -2.80
CA LEU A 272 -6.47 10.68 -4.07
C LEU A 272 -6.17 12.12 -4.52
N ALA A 273 -7.06 13.06 -4.26
CA ALA A 273 -6.82 14.47 -4.56
C ALA A 273 -5.62 15.01 -3.77
N TYR A 274 -5.62 14.81 -2.45
CA TYR A 274 -4.48 15.15 -1.60
C TYR A 274 -3.20 14.43 -2.04
N TRP A 275 -3.32 13.11 -2.24
CA TRP A 275 -2.17 12.27 -2.54
C TRP A 275 -1.54 12.61 -3.89
N SER A 276 -2.35 12.96 -4.87
CA SER A 276 -1.84 13.41 -6.17
C SER A 276 -1.07 14.73 -6.07
N GLU A 277 -1.54 15.70 -5.28
CA GLU A 277 -0.82 16.95 -5.05
C GLU A 277 0.53 16.71 -4.36
N LEU A 278 0.54 15.91 -3.28
CA LEU A 278 1.77 15.55 -2.57
C LEU A 278 2.74 14.80 -3.50
N TRP A 279 2.24 13.79 -4.22
CA TRP A 279 3.08 12.93 -5.07
C TRP A 279 3.71 13.70 -6.22
N ARG A 280 2.96 14.62 -6.82
CA ARG A 280 3.50 15.53 -7.82
C ARG A 280 4.66 16.35 -7.28
N SER A 281 4.53 16.92 -6.08
CA SER A 281 5.60 17.71 -5.46
C SER A 281 6.87 16.89 -5.20
N VAL A 282 6.73 15.62 -4.89
CA VAL A 282 7.85 14.67 -4.73
C VAL A 282 8.49 14.34 -6.08
N ALA A 283 7.69 14.06 -7.09
CA ALA A 283 8.17 13.71 -8.43
C ALA A 283 8.90 14.87 -9.11
N GLU A 284 8.46 16.10 -8.86
CA GLU A 284 9.11 17.33 -9.35
C GLU A 284 10.33 17.75 -8.50
N GLY A 285 10.68 16.97 -7.47
CA GLY A 285 11.82 17.26 -6.60
C GLY A 285 11.63 18.45 -5.64
N LEU A 286 10.39 18.98 -5.57
CA LEU A 286 10.04 20.11 -4.69
C LEU A 286 10.00 19.70 -3.21
N GLN A 287 9.74 18.40 -2.95
CA GLN A 287 9.72 17.83 -1.60
C GLN A 287 10.29 16.42 -1.59
N PRO A 288 11.25 16.10 -0.71
CA PRO A 288 11.72 14.72 -0.52
C PRO A 288 10.69 13.92 0.29
N LEU A 289 10.42 12.66 -0.12
CA LEU A 289 9.68 11.70 0.69
C LEU A 289 10.43 11.45 2.01
N GLY A 290 9.74 11.71 3.13
CA GLY A 290 10.23 11.28 4.43
C GLY A 290 11.45 12.03 4.93
N ARG A 291 11.37 13.35 5.10
CA ARG A 291 12.23 14.01 6.10
C ARG A 291 11.75 13.61 7.50
N PRO A 292 12.69 13.33 8.42
CA PRO A 292 12.37 12.96 9.79
C PRO A 292 11.57 14.03 10.53
#